data_4ba0e5ba5f5a563899fd044e995a228c
#
_entry.id   4ba0e5ba5f5a563899fd044e995a228c
#
_cell.length_a   1.000
_cell.length_b   1.000
_cell.length_c   1.000
_cell.angle_alpha   90.00
_cell.angle_beta   90.00
_cell.angle_gamma   90.00
#
_symmetry.space_group_name_H-M   'P 1'
#
loop_
_entity.id
_entity.type
_entity.pdbx_description
1 polymer ?
#
loop_
_entity_poly.entity_id
_entity_poly.type
_entity_poly.pdbx_seq_one_letter_code
_entity_poly.pdbx_strand_id
1 'polypeptide(L)'
;MKKQIFFTVLFFLAALPAGAQLYQPGEVLDYKAKFFPNTEVGSVRVTTVEEEYEGEPMYRIVAHGKTLPAFRWVMNVDDKYTILVDREELKTRRFESDIREGNYRFWSNYVYDWPEMTVHTRWQGRRMVRDTTKTMSLTPRSMDPVSLYFHLRSIDPA
;
A
#
# COMPACT_ATOMS: atom_id res chain seq x y z
N MET A 1 -8.04 32.38 -2.67
CA MET A 1 -7.16 31.70 -1.70
C MET A 1 -7.68 30.28 -1.52
N LYS A 2 -7.02 29.27 -2.13
CA LYS A 2 -7.39 27.84 -1.98
C LYS A 2 -6.79 27.36 -0.65
N LYS A 3 -7.63 27.06 0.34
CA LYS A 3 -7.22 26.41 1.58
C LYS A 3 -6.82 24.97 1.25
N GLN A 4 -5.55 24.65 1.33
CA GLN A 4 -5.07 23.27 1.35
C GLN A 4 -5.40 22.71 2.74
N ILE A 5 -6.29 21.75 2.78
CA ILE A 5 -6.57 20.97 3.99
C ILE A 5 -5.50 19.88 4.04
N PHE A 6 -4.52 20.02 4.94
CA PHE A 6 -3.55 18.98 5.26
C PHE A 6 -4.27 17.91 6.09
N PHE A 7 -4.45 16.72 5.50
CA PHE A 7 -4.88 15.53 6.23
C PHE A 7 -3.66 14.93 6.96
N THR A 8 -3.58 15.18 8.26
CA THR A 8 -2.62 14.45 9.12
C THR A 8 -3.27 13.12 9.51
N VAL A 9 -2.88 12.05 8.82
CA VAL A 9 -3.25 10.68 9.23
C VAL A 9 -2.35 10.28 10.39
N LEU A 10 -2.90 10.28 11.61
CA LEU A 10 -2.21 9.80 12.80
C LEU A 10 -2.35 8.27 12.87
N PHE A 11 -1.28 7.55 12.51
CA PHE A 11 -1.19 6.10 12.69
C PHE A 11 -0.94 5.78 14.17
N PHE A 12 -1.90 5.09 14.81
CA PHE A 12 -1.66 4.44 16.10
C PHE A 12 -0.91 3.12 15.84
N LEU A 13 0.36 3.06 16.18
CA LEU A 13 1.12 1.80 16.26
C LEU A 13 0.63 1.00 17.47
N ALA A 14 -0.07 -0.11 17.22
CA ALA A 14 -0.28 -1.12 18.25
C ALA A 14 1.05 -1.88 18.44
N ALA A 15 1.57 -1.91 19.67
CA ALA A 15 2.76 -2.68 20.02
C ALA A 15 2.51 -4.18 19.75
N LEU A 16 3.33 -4.80 18.91
CA LEU A 16 3.34 -6.23 18.64
C LEU A 16 4.41 -6.90 19.51
N PRO A 17 4.22 -8.18 19.92
CA PRO A 17 5.23 -8.91 20.68
C PRO A 17 6.52 -9.09 19.84
N ALA A 18 7.68 -8.94 20.50
CA ALA A 18 8.99 -9.16 19.90
C ALA A 18 9.09 -10.56 19.30
N GLY A 19 9.45 -10.65 18.02
CA GLY A 19 9.53 -11.92 17.27
C GLY A 19 8.44 -12.11 16.22
N ALA A 20 7.62 -11.08 15.92
CA ALA A 20 6.61 -11.16 14.88
C ALA A 20 7.24 -11.33 13.49
N GLN A 21 6.82 -12.39 12.78
CA GLN A 21 7.14 -12.57 11.37
C GLN A 21 6.67 -11.32 10.59
N LEU A 22 7.51 -10.80 9.69
CA LEU A 22 7.22 -9.56 8.96
C LEU A 22 5.90 -9.64 8.18
N TYR A 23 5.64 -10.77 7.53
CA TYR A 23 4.39 -11.06 6.82
C TYR A 23 3.80 -12.36 7.37
N GLN A 24 2.54 -12.33 7.84
CA GLN A 24 1.85 -13.49 8.40
C GLN A 24 0.70 -13.90 7.48
N PRO A 25 0.75 -15.08 6.84
CA PRO A 25 -0.37 -15.59 6.05
C PRO A 25 -1.65 -15.70 6.90
N GLY A 26 -2.77 -15.25 6.33
CA GLY A 26 -4.05 -15.20 7.04
C GLY A 26 -4.23 -13.99 7.94
N GLU A 27 -3.22 -13.12 8.09
CA GLU A 27 -3.35 -11.87 8.84
C GLU A 27 -4.37 -10.95 8.18
N VAL A 28 -5.28 -10.41 9.01
CA VAL A 28 -6.22 -9.35 8.62
C VAL A 28 -6.10 -8.22 9.61
N LEU A 29 -5.72 -7.03 9.14
CA LEU A 29 -5.59 -5.83 9.93
C LEU A 29 -6.67 -4.83 9.51
N ASP A 30 -7.50 -4.42 10.46
CA ASP A 30 -8.55 -3.41 10.23
C ASP A 30 -8.22 -2.12 10.98
N TYR A 31 -8.02 -1.04 10.23
CA TYR A 31 -7.77 0.30 10.75
C TYR A 31 -8.98 1.19 10.52
N LYS A 32 -9.24 2.08 11.48
CA LYS A 32 -10.29 3.09 11.42
C LYS A 32 -9.67 4.46 11.21
N ALA A 33 -10.05 5.13 10.13
CA ALA A 33 -9.71 6.53 9.93
C ALA A 33 -10.70 7.40 10.69
N LYS A 34 -10.21 8.20 11.64
CA LYS A 34 -11.04 9.07 12.48
C LYS A 34 -10.73 10.53 12.21
N PHE A 35 -11.80 11.35 12.20
CA PHE A 35 -11.74 12.80 12.19
C PHE A 35 -12.10 13.34 13.58
N PHE A 36 -11.55 14.52 13.92
CA PHE A 36 -11.74 15.13 15.24
C PHE A 36 -13.22 15.31 15.62
N PRO A 37 -13.62 15.10 16.89
CA PRO A 37 -12.78 14.57 17.98
C PRO A 37 -12.66 13.05 17.99
N ASN A 38 -13.59 12.28 17.39
CA ASN A 38 -13.57 10.80 17.37
C ASN A 38 -14.53 10.19 16.34
N THR A 39 -14.88 10.94 15.28
CA THR A 39 -15.82 10.48 14.26
C THR A 39 -15.10 9.57 13.26
N GLU A 40 -15.54 8.30 13.15
CA GLU A 40 -15.04 7.38 12.15
C GLU A 40 -15.53 7.80 10.76
N VAL A 41 -14.61 8.07 9.84
CA VAL A 41 -14.89 8.57 8.48
C VAL A 41 -14.49 7.58 7.39
N GLY A 42 -13.66 6.62 7.71
CA GLY A 42 -13.17 5.62 6.76
C GLY A 42 -12.52 4.44 7.46
N SER A 43 -12.10 3.48 6.66
CA SER A 43 -11.37 2.29 7.12
C SER A 43 -10.29 1.90 6.12
N VAL A 44 -9.25 1.24 6.62
CA VAL A 44 -8.25 0.54 5.81
C VAL A 44 -8.20 -0.91 6.27
N ARG A 45 -8.39 -1.84 5.35
CA ARG A 45 -8.20 -3.27 5.59
C ARG A 45 -6.94 -3.73 4.87
N VAL A 46 -6.06 -4.43 5.60
CA VAL A 46 -4.87 -5.07 5.04
C VAL A 46 -5.00 -6.57 5.25
N THR A 47 -4.83 -7.34 4.17
CA THR A 47 -4.87 -8.80 4.21
C THR A 47 -3.59 -9.37 3.62
N THR A 48 -3.08 -10.44 4.23
CA THR A 48 -1.90 -11.18 3.76
C THR A 48 -2.28 -12.63 3.48
N VAL A 49 -2.03 -13.10 2.26
CA VAL A 49 -2.26 -14.50 1.87
C VAL A 49 -1.03 -15.06 1.16
N GLU A 50 -0.88 -16.39 1.19
CA GLU A 50 0.08 -17.08 0.33
C GLU A 50 -0.49 -17.22 -1.07
N GLU A 51 0.36 -17.02 -2.08
CA GLU A 51 0.03 -17.15 -3.49
C GLU A 51 1.25 -17.66 -4.25
N GLU A 52 1.04 -18.39 -5.32
CA GLU A 52 2.07 -18.73 -6.30
C GLU A 52 1.99 -17.72 -7.45
N TYR A 53 3.10 -17.12 -7.81
CA TYR A 53 3.21 -16.19 -8.93
C TYR A 53 4.41 -16.57 -9.80
N GLU A 54 4.16 -16.89 -11.08
CA GLU A 54 5.18 -17.34 -12.03
C GLU A 54 6.00 -18.58 -11.56
N GLY A 55 5.36 -19.46 -10.77
CA GLY A 55 6.00 -20.65 -10.21
C GLY A 55 6.76 -20.43 -8.90
N GLU A 56 6.80 -19.20 -8.39
CA GLU A 56 7.49 -18.86 -7.15
C GLU A 56 6.51 -18.57 -6.00
N PRO A 57 6.84 -19.01 -4.77
CA PRO A 57 5.99 -18.77 -3.60
C PRO A 57 6.09 -17.32 -3.13
N MET A 58 4.96 -16.65 -3.07
CA MET A 58 4.83 -15.24 -2.70
C MET A 58 3.90 -15.03 -1.53
N TYR A 59 4.05 -13.89 -0.85
CA TYR A 59 2.99 -13.27 -0.07
C TYR A 59 2.26 -12.25 -0.95
N ARG A 60 0.94 -12.39 -1.07
CA ARG A 60 0.11 -11.33 -1.63
C ARG A 60 -0.51 -10.53 -0.51
N ILE A 61 -0.17 -9.24 -0.46
CA ILE A 61 -0.72 -8.28 0.50
C ILE A 61 -1.65 -7.34 -0.26
N VAL A 62 -2.87 -7.17 0.27
CA VAL A 62 -3.84 -6.21 -0.26
C VAL A 62 -4.19 -5.23 0.83
N ALA A 63 -3.91 -3.95 0.59
CA ALA A 63 -4.37 -2.84 1.44
C ALA A 63 -5.50 -2.10 0.71
N HIS A 64 -6.67 -1.97 1.35
CA HIS A 64 -7.85 -1.36 0.77
C HIS A 64 -8.42 -0.29 1.69
N GLY A 65 -8.28 0.97 1.28
CA GLY A 65 -8.78 2.14 1.98
C GLY A 65 -10.10 2.64 1.41
N LYS A 66 -11.08 2.87 2.27
CA LYS A 66 -12.42 3.36 1.87
C LYS A 66 -12.94 4.43 2.81
N THR A 67 -13.61 5.44 2.24
CA THR A 67 -14.47 6.34 3.00
C THR A 67 -15.78 5.64 3.33
N LEU A 68 -16.26 5.80 4.57
CA LEU A 68 -17.59 5.31 4.98
C LEU A 68 -18.70 5.94 4.14
N PRO A 69 -19.79 5.22 3.83
CA PRO A 69 -20.87 5.71 2.98
C PRO A 69 -21.42 7.08 3.38
N ALA A 70 -21.55 7.34 4.70
CA ALA A 70 -22.06 8.60 5.24
C ALA A 70 -21.16 9.81 4.95
N PHE A 71 -19.89 9.62 4.59
CA PHE A 71 -18.93 10.69 4.35
C PHE A 71 -18.46 10.80 2.90
N ARG A 72 -18.96 9.94 1.99
CA ARG A 72 -18.58 9.94 0.57
C ARG A 72 -18.91 11.22 -0.16
N TRP A 73 -19.88 11.98 0.32
CA TRP A 73 -20.25 13.29 -0.24
C TRP A 73 -19.19 14.37 0.03
N VAL A 74 -18.40 14.22 1.11
CA VAL A 74 -17.27 15.12 1.41
C VAL A 74 -16.06 14.73 0.57
N MET A 75 -15.68 13.45 0.63
CA MET A 75 -14.59 12.88 -0.14
C MET A 75 -14.80 11.37 -0.29
N ASN A 76 -14.95 10.92 -1.51
CA ASN A 76 -15.12 9.49 -1.81
C ASN A 76 -13.76 8.89 -2.14
N VAL A 77 -13.19 8.13 -1.20
CA VAL A 77 -11.94 7.36 -1.36
C VAL A 77 -12.29 5.89 -1.51
N ASP A 78 -11.67 5.24 -2.49
CA ASP A 78 -11.70 3.78 -2.70
C ASP A 78 -10.35 3.37 -3.33
N ASP A 79 -9.31 3.29 -2.49
CA ASP A 79 -7.92 3.08 -2.91
C ASP A 79 -7.49 1.67 -2.59
N LYS A 80 -6.95 0.96 -3.58
CA LYS A 80 -6.46 -0.39 -3.44
C LYS A 80 -5.00 -0.50 -3.84
N TYR A 81 -4.22 -1.13 -2.97
CA TYR A 81 -2.82 -1.49 -3.21
C TYR A 81 -2.69 -3.00 -3.15
N THR A 82 -1.99 -3.59 -4.11
CA THR A 82 -1.69 -5.02 -4.15
C THR A 82 -0.20 -5.20 -4.32
N ILE A 83 0.41 -5.99 -3.43
CA ILE A 83 1.85 -6.23 -3.41
C ILE A 83 2.11 -7.72 -3.44
N LEU A 84 3.06 -8.15 -4.27
CA LEU A 84 3.64 -9.49 -4.24
C LEU A 84 5.05 -9.40 -3.67
N VAL A 85 5.29 -10.14 -2.60
CA VAL A 85 6.56 -10.17 -1.89
C VAL A 85 7.09 -11.60 -1.93
N ASP A 86 8.34 -11.75 -2.33
CA ASP A 86 9.05 -13.01 -2.28
C ASP A 86 9.10 -13.55 -0.85
N ARG A 87 8.83 -14.85 -0.64
CA ARG A 87 8.74 -15.45 0.69
C ARG A 87 10.11 -15.71 1.32
N GLU A 88 11.15 -15.87 0.52
CA GLU A 88 12.51 -16.17 1.01
C GLU A 88 13.29 -14.86 1.24
N GLU A 89 13.32 -13.98 0.24
CA GLU A 89 14.07 -12.75 0.29
C GLU A 89 13.31 -11.60 0.96
N LEU A 90 11.98 -11.72 1.12
CA LEU A 90 11.06 -10.69 1.64
C LEU A 90 11.14 -9.37 0.85
N LYS A 91 11.47 -9.50 -0.43
CA LYS A 91 11.55 -8.37 -1.37
C LYS A 91 10.32 -8.26 -2.23
N THR A 92 9.86 -7.05 -2.47
CA THR A 92 8.75 -6.81 -3.39
C THR A 92 9.12 -7.22 -4.82
N ARG A 93 8.30 -8.07 -5.44
CA ARG A 93 8.40 -8.44 -6.86
C ARG A 93 7.47 -7.58 -7.72
N ARG A 94 6.30 -7.24 -7.18
CA ARG A 94 5.33 -6.39 -7.86
C ARG A 94 4.56 -5.54 -6.88
N PHE A 95 4.32 -4.29 -7.25
CA PHE A 95 3.43 -3.36 -6.56
C PHE A 95 2.44 -2.79 -7.55
N GLU A 96 1.16 -2.79 -7.20
CA GLU A 96 0.09 -2.21 -8.00
C GLU A 96 -0.75 -1.29 -7.13
N SER A 97 -1.15 -0.13 -7.67
CA SER A 97 -2.10 0.77 -7.04
C SER A 97 -3.25 1.11 -7.97
N ASP A 98 -4.48 1.12 -7.44
CA ASP A 98 -5.69 1.64 -8.08
C ASP A 98 -6.30 2.68 -7.13
N ILE A 99 -6.08 3.95 -7.43
CA ILE A 99 -6.45 5.10 -6.61
C ILE A 99 -7.70 5.76 -7.19
N ARG A 100 -8.73 5.88 -6.35
CA ARG A 100 -10.03 6.45 -6.70
C ARG A 100 -10.48 7.43 -5.63
N GLU A 101 -10.10 8.69 -5.77
CA GLU A 101 -10.42 9.78 -4.84
C GLU A 101 -11.32 10.81 -5.51
N GLY A 102 -12.60 10.84 -5.15
CA GLY A 102 -13.57 11.70 -5.79
C GLY A 102 -13.58 11.50 -7.31
N ASN A 103 -13.13 12.52 -8.04
CA ASN A 103 -12.95 12.48 -9.49
C ASN A 103 -11.54 12.11 -9.95
N TYR A 104 -10.59 11.96 -9.02
CA TYR A 104 -9.23 11.53 -9.34
C TYR A 104 -9.20 10.02 -9.58
N ARG A 105 -8.45 9.61 -10.60
CA ARG A 105 -8.21 8.20 -10.95
C ARG A 105 -6.75 8.09 -11.32
N PHE A 106 -6.08 7.14 -10.69
CA PHE A 106 -4.69 6.83 -10.99
C PHE A 106 -4.45 5.35 -10.79
N TRP A 107 -3.85 4.72 -11.77
CA TRP A 107 -3.39 3.34 -11.69
C TRP A 107 -1.90 3.29 -11.93
N SER A 108 -1.20 2.42 -11.20
CA SER A 108 0.21 2.16 -11.44
C SER A 108 0.57 0.70 -11.19
N ASN A 109 1.58 0.24 -11.91
CA ASN A 109 2.19 -1.08 -11.74
C ASN A 109 3.70 -0.95 -11.78
N TYR A 110 4.38 -1.54 -10.80
CA TYR A 110 5.82 -1.57 -10.64
C TYR A 110 6.26 -3.03 -10.60
N VAL A 111 7.17 -3.43 -11.48
CA VAL A 111 7.78 -4.76 -11.52
C VAL A 111 9.25 -4.60 -11.16
N TYR A 112 9.67 -5.25 -10.08
CA TYR A 112 11.01 -5.15 -9.51
C TYR A 112 11.89 -6.27 -10.06
N ASP A 113 12.99 -5.90 -10.70
CA ASP A 113 14.06 -6.79 -11.13
C ASP A 113 15.26 -6.58 -10.20
N TRP A 114 15.35 -7.43 -9.17
CA TRP A 114 16.40 -7.33 -8.16
C TRP A 114 17.77 -7.76 -8.68
N PRO A 115 17.92 -8.80 -9.52
CA PRO A 115 19.18 -9.11 -10.18
C PRO A 115 19.75 -7.94 -10.97
N GLU A 116 18.93 -7.27 -11.76
CA GLU A 116 19.33 -6.12 -12.60
C GLU A 116 19.28 -4.79 -11.83
N MET A 117 18.85 -4.81 -10.56
CA MET A 117 18.70 -3.62 -9.73
C MET A 117 17.89 -2.52 -10.41
N THR A 118 16.79 -2.91 -11.07
CA THR A 118 15.87 -1.99 -11.76
C THR A 118 14.41 -2.22 -11.37
N VAL A 119 13.59 -1.20 -11.53
CA VAL A 119 12.12 -1.31 -11.45
C VAL A 119 11.52 -0.77 -12.73
N HIS A 120 10.70 -1.58 -13.38
CA HIS A 120 9.91 -1.21 -14.53
C HIS A 120 8.55 -0.71 -14.06
N THR A 121 8.23 0.54 -14.39
CA THR A 121 7.01 1.18 -13.95
C THR A 121 6.11 1.48 -15.13
N ARG A 122 4.80 1.29 -14.93
CA ARG A 122 3.75 1.69 -15.86
C ARG A 122 2.64 2.34 -15.06
N TRP A 123 2.17 3.51 -15.51
CA TRP A 123 1.07 4.19 -14.83
C TRP A 123 0.16 4.92 -15.80
N GLN A 124 -1.08 5.12 -15.39
CA GLN A 124 -2.10 5.84 -16.11
C GLN A 124 -2.87 6.74 -15.14
N GLY A 125 -3.02 8.00 -15.47
CA GLY A 125 -3.85 8.96 -14.75
C GLY A 125 -5.03 9.41 -15.60
N ARG A 126 -6.07 9.97 -14.98
CA ARG A 126 -7.31 10.42 -15.65
C ARG A 126 -7.09 11.34 -16.86
N ARG A 127 -6.03 12.16 -16.84
CA ARG A 127 -5.70 13.12 -17.91
C ARG A 127 -4.67 12.60 -18.91
N MET A 128 -4.21 11.38 -18.74
CA MET A 128 -3.21 10.79 -19.63
C MET A 128 -3.91 10.01 -20.75
N VAL A 129 -3.64 10.41 -21.98
CA VAL A 129 -4.18 9.72 -23.16
C VAL A 129 -3.49 8.39 -23.42
N ARG A 130 -2.28 8.20 -22.88
CA ARG A 130 -1.46 6.99 -23.02
C ARG A 130 -0.85 6.60 -21.69
N ASP A 131 -0.64 5.30 -21.52
CA ASP A 131 0.18 4.76 -20.44
C ASP A 131 1.59 5.32 -20.51
N THR A 132 2.11 5.72 -19.38
CA THR A 132 3.50 6.14 -19.24
C THR A 132 4.31 5.00 -18.66
N THR A 133 5.48 4.74 -19.23
CA THR A 133 6.44 3.73 -18.73
C THR A 133 7.76 4.38 -18.40
N LYS A 134 8.43 3.85 -17.38
CA LYS A 134 9.78 4.28 -17.00
C LYS A 134 10.51 3.12 -16.32
N THR A 135 11.82 3.03 -16.57
CA THR A 135 12.72 2.17 -15.80
C THR A 135 13.55 3.05 -14.88
N MET A 136 13.68 2.65 -13.63
CA MET A 136 14.45 3.35 -12.61
C MET A 136 15.40 2.37 -11.93
N SER A 137 16.55 2.87 -11.45
CA SER A 137 17.48 2.06 -10.67
C SER A 137 16.97 1.83 -9.26
N LEU A 138 17.21 0.63 -8.74
CA LEU A 138 16.97 0.26 -7.35
C LEU A 138 18.26 0.41 -6.52
N THR A 139 18.06 0.45 -5.23
CA THR A 139 19.11 0.23 -4.23
C THR A 139 18.70 -0.98 -3.38
N PRO A 140 19.62 -1.62 -2.64
CA PRO A 140 19.27 -2.71 -1.74
C PRO A 140 18.23 -2.34 -0.66
N ARG A 141 18.01 -1.04 -0.43
CA ARG A 141 17.04 -0.50 0.54
C ARG A 141 15.75 0.02 -0.10
N SER A 142 15.57 -0.14 -1.40
CA SER A 142 14.35 0.30 -2.07
C SER A 142 13.16 -0.52 -1.57
N MET A 143 12.08 0.17 -1.23
CA MET A 143 10.84 -0.44 -0.73
C MET A 143 9.64 0.28 -1.34
N ASP A 144 8.53 -0.44 -1.53
CA ASP A 144 7.23 0.15 -1.76
C ASP A 144 6.60 0.65 -0.45
N PRO A 145 5.56 1.51 -0.49
CA PRO A 145 4.95 2.08 0.72
C PRO A 145 4.36 1.05 1.67
N VAL A 146 3.84 -0.08 1.17
CA VAL A 146 3.23 -1.10 2.01
C VAL A 146 4.29 -1.98 2.66
N SER A 147 5.33 -2.37 1.92
CA SER A 147 6.50 -3.07 2.49
C SER A 147 7.20 -2.22 3.54
N LEU A 148 7.32 -0.90 3.34
CA LEU A 148 7.84 0.03 4.35
C LEU A 148 6.98 0.00 5.63
N TYR A 149 5.65 -0.01 5.50
CA TYR A 149 4.75 -0.10 6.65
C TYR A 149 4.99 -1.39 7.46
N PHE A 150 5.09 -2.56 6.80
CA PHE A 150 5.38 -3.82 7.47
C PHE A 150 6.76 -3.82 8.12
N HIS A 151 7.76 -3.25 7.46
CA HIS A 151 9.10 -3.10 8.01
C HIS A 151 9.09 -2.23 9.28
N LEU A 152 8.40 -1.11 9.28
CA LEU A 152 8.25 -0.25 10.45
C LEU A 152 7.56 -0.95 11.62
N ARG A 153 6.59 -1.83 11.35
CA ARG A 153 5.95 -2.66 12.39
C ARG A 153 6.90 -3.65 13.05
N SER A 154 7.91 -4.13 12.33
CA SER A 154 8.87 -5.10 12.85
C SER A 154 9.98 -4.48 13.70
N ILE A 155 10.11 -3.15 13.69
CA ILE A 155 11.08 -2.44 14.52
C ILE A 155 10.52 -2.37 15.93
N ASP A 156 11.27 -2.96 16.89
CA ASP A 156 10.95 -2.82 18.31
C ASP A 156 11.14 -1.35 18.73
N PRO A 157 10.10 -0.68 19.24
CA PRO A 157 10.28 0.63 19.84
C PRO A 157 10.98 0.44 21.19
N ALA A 158 12.32 0.53 21.22
CA ALA A 158 13.13 0.50 22.44
C ALA A 158 12.79 1.66 23.37
#